data_f9831b6952f0b6e0bc046667ee6d78e5
#
_entry.id   f9831b6952f0b6e0bc046667ee6d78e5
#
_cell.length_a   1.000
_cell.length_b   1.000
_cell.length_c   1.000
_cell.angle_alpha   90.00
_cell.angle_beta   90.00
_cell.angle_gamma   90.00
#
_symmetry.space_group_name_H-M   'P 1'
#
loop_
_entity.id
_entity.type
_entity.pdbx_description
1 polymer ?
#
loop_
_entity_poly.entity_id
_entity_poly.type
_entity_poly.pdbx_seq_one_letter_code
_entity_poly.pdbx_strand_id
1 'polypeptide(L)' 'IKLKYKKYFRKTSLKQTNIGDLFLEEIQKYNPKIFLEIGIFHGVTARNVCELMYKNHGENFRYIGIDIFDEGDQYKDE' A
#
# COMPACT_ATOMS: atom_id res chain seq x y z
N ILE A 1 -1.19 20.14 -1.85
CA ILE A 1 -1.30 19.14 -2.93
C ILE A 1 -2.10 17.95 -2.43
N LYS A 2 -3.12 17.60 -3.17
CA LYS A 2 -3.99 16.51 -2.81
C LYS A 2 -3.37 15.17 -3.21
N LEU A 3 -3.33 14.24 -2.26
CA LEU A 3 -2.81 12.92 -2.52
C LEU A 3 -3.87 12.05 -3.18
N LYS A 4 -3.44 11.24 -4.14
CA LYS A 4 -4.32 10.35 -4.89
C LYS A 4 -3.85 8.92 -4.78
N TYR A 5 -4.74 8.05 -4.31
CA TYR A 5 -4.48 6.62 -4.29
C TYR A 5 -4.71 6.05 -5.68
N LYS A 6 -3.70 5.40 -6.24
CA LYS A 6 -3.75 4.85 -7.59
C LYS A 6 -3.97 3.35 -7.53
N LYS A 7 -4.93 2.86 -8.29
CA LYS A 7 -5.25 1.42 -8.29
C LYS A 7 -4.42 0.61 -9.28
N TYR A 8 -3.80 1.27 -10.25
CA TYR A 8 -2.94 0.63 -11.26
C TYR A 8 -3.66 -0.51 -11.98
N PHE A 9 -4.97 -0.37 -12.18
CA PHE A 9 -5.81 -1.37 -12.85
C PHE A 9 -5.82 -2.72 -12.12
N ARG A 10 -5.60 -2.70 -10.81
CA ARG A 10 -5.56 -3.91 -9.99
C ARG A 10 -6.60 -3.84 -8.89
N LYS A 11 -6.94 -5.01 -8.34
CA LYS A 11 -7.85 -5.08 -7.21
C LYS A 11 -7.14 -4.63 -5.94
N THR A 12 -7.87 -3.98 -5.06
CA THR A 12 -7.37 -3.51 -3.78
C THR A 12 -8.51 -3.50 -2.77
N SER A 13 -8.17 -3.66 -1.50
CA SER A 13 -9.16 -3.55 -0.42
C SER A 13 -9.63 -2.11 -0.24
N LEU A 14 -8.85 -1.14 -0.68
CA LEU A 14 -9.19 0.29 -0.57
C LEU A 14 -9.85 0.78 -1.86
N LYS A 15 -10.91 0.08 -2.27
CA LYS A 15 -11.54 0.33 -3.57
C LYS A 15 -12.64 1.37 -3.54
N GLN A 16 -13.12 1.77 -2.37
CA GLN A 16 -14.13 2.82 -2.28
C GLN A 16 -13.52 4.17 -2.61
N THR A 17 -14.35 5.05 -3.17
CA THR A 17 -13.93 6.40 -3.49
C THR A 17 -13.45 7.11 -2.22
N ASN A 18 -12.31 7.75 -2.29
CA ASN A 18 -11.69 8.54 -1.22
C ASN A 18 -11.06 7.76 -0.08
N ILE A 19 -11.34 6.47 0.09
CA ILE A 19 -10.73 5.70 1.18
C ILE A 19 -9.22 5.65 1.00
N GLY A 20 -8.76 5.35 -0.22
CA GLY A 20 -7.32 5.31 -0.50
C GLY A 20 -6.66 6.67 -0.32
N ASP A 21 -7.34 7.73 -0.77
CA ASP A 21 -6.81 9.08 -0.63
C ASP A 21 -6.69 9.48 0.85
N LEU A 22 -7.71 9.17 1.66
CA LEU A 22 -7.67 9.44 3.09
C LEU A 22 -6.57 8.64 3.78
N PHE A 23 -6.35 7.41 3.36
CA PHE A 23 -5.28 6.58 3.87
C PHE A 23 -3.91 7.23 3.63
N LEU A 24 -3.68 7.71 2.40
CA LEU A 24 -2.43 8.39 2.09
C LEU A 24 -2.27 9.70 2.86
N GLU A 25 -3.37 10.43 3.08
CA GLU A 25 -3.32 11.65 3.87
C GLU A 25 -2.90 11.37 5.31
N GLU A 26 -3.38 10.26 5.89
CA GLU A 26 -2.96 9.88 7.24
C GLU A 26 -1.48 9.53 7.28
N ILE A 27 -0.98 8.81 6.28
CA ILE A 27 0.44 8.52 6.20
C ILE A 27 1.25 9.81 6.07
N GLN A 28 0.79 10.73 5.23
CA GLN A 28 1.46 12.01 5.06
C GLN A 28 1.50 12.79 6.37
N LYS A 29 0.40 12.77 7.12
CA LYS A 29 0.28 13.48 8.39
C LYS A 29 1.30 12.99 9.41
N TYR A 30 1.44 11.69 9.56
CA TYR A 30 2.38 11.12 10.51
C TYR A 30 3.79 11.04 9.97
N ASN A 31 3.93 11.06 8.66
CA ASN A 31 5.20 11.10 7.94
C ASN A 31 6.21 10.03 8.42
N PRO A 32 5.80 8.76 8.47
CA PRO A 32 6.68 7.71 8.96
C PRO A 32 7.82 7.44 8.01
N LYS A 33 8.90 6.91 8.54
CA LYS A 33 10.03 6.40 7.74
C LYS A 33 10.04 4.88 7.66
N ILE A 34 9.20 4.22 8.42
CA ILE A 34 9.06 2.77 8.42
C ILE A 34 7.58 2.44 8.29
N PHE A 35 7.26 1.58 7.35
CA PHE A 35 5.88 1.15 7.13
C PHE A 35 5.85 -0.36 7.02
N LEU A 36 4.99 -0.99 7.83
CA LEU A 36 4.79 -2.43 7.82
C LEU A 36 3.40 -2.74 7.31
N GLU A 37 3.31 -3.59 6.30
CA GLU A 37 2.04 -4.03 5.75
C GLU A 37 1.94 -5.55 5.82
N ILE A 38 0.78 -6.04 6.29
CA ILE A 38 0.49 -7.47 6.34
C ILE A 38 -0.62 -7.73 5.32
N GLY A 39 -0.38 -8.69 4.42
CA GLY A 39 -1.32 -8.99 3.36
C GLY A 39 -1.16 -8.04 2.19
N ILE A 40 -0.16 -8.28 1.35
CA ILE A 40 0.19 -7.37 0.25
C ILE A 40 -0.79 -7.46 -0.91
N PHE A 41 -1.35 -8.62 -1.13
CA PHE A 41 -2.27 -8.91 -2.22
C PHE A 41 -1.61 -8.59 -3.58
N HIS A 42 -2.14 -7.63 -4.35
CA HIS A 42 -1.55 -7.25 -5.65
C HIS A 42 -0.49 -6.16 -5.55
N GLY A 43 -0.17 -5.73 -4.35
CA GLY A 43 0.85 -4.72 -4.14
C GLY A 43 0.42 -3.29 -4.47
N VAL A 44 -0.89 -3.06 -4.65
CA VAL A 44 -1.39 -1.72 -4.99
C VAL A 44 -1.12 -0.74 -3.85
N THR A 45 -1.48 -1.12 -2.63
CA THR A 45 -1.22 -0.29 -1.46
C THR A 45 0.27 -0.11 -1.24
N ALA A 46 1.05 -1.19 -1.35
CA ALA A 46 2.50 -1.14 -1.19
C ALA A 46 3.12 -0.12 -2.14
N ARG A 47 2.70 -0.13 -3.41
CA ARG A 47 3.24 0.79 -4.40
C ARG A 47 2.89 2.24 -4.07
N ASN A 48 1.63 2.49 -3.68
CA ASN A 48 1.22 3.84 -3.31
C ASN A 48 1.99 4.36 -2.10
N VAL A 49 2.15 3.53 -1.07
CA VAL A 49 2.89 3.91 0.13
C VAL A 49 4.35 4.17 -0.18
N CYS A 50 4.97 3.29 -0.96
CA CYS A 50 6.38 3.46 -1.31
C CYS A 50 6.60 4.72 -2.15
N GLU A 51 5.70 5.03 -3.08
CA GLU A 51 5.81 6.27 -3.85
C GLU A 51 5.74 7.49 -2.94
N LEU A 52 4.81 7.49 -1.98
CA LEU A 52 4.67 8.61 -1.06
C LEU A 52 5.90 8.73 -0.16
N MET A 53 6.37 7.62 0.40
CA MET A 53 7.53 7.66 1.29
C MET A 53 8.80 8.07 0.54
N TYR A 54 8.94 7.63 -0.71
CA TYR A 54 10.06 8.04 -1.52
C TYR A 54 10.01 9.56 -1.80
N LYS A 55 8.81 10.07 -2.08
CA LYS A 55 8.65 11.51 -2.29
C LYS A 55 9.03 12.31 -1.05
N ASN A 56 8.69 11.80 0.14
CA ASN A 56 8.94 12.52 1.38
C ASN A 56 10.36 12.35 1.91
N HIS A 57 10.99 11.21 1.66
CA HIS A 57 12.25 10.85 2.30
C HIS A 57 13.35 10.42 1.33
N GLY A 58 13.06 10.37 0.02
CA GLY A 58 14.01 9.80 -0.93
C GLY A 58 14.21 8.33 -0.63
N GLU A 59 15.45 7.90 -0.53
CA GLU A 59 15.75 6.50 -0.20
C GLU A 59 15.81 6.24 1.30
N ASN A 60 15.58 7.27 2.11
CA ASN A 60 15.71 7.17 3.56
C ASN A 60 14.39 6.73 4.20
N PHE A 61 13.86 5.60 3.74
CA PHE A 61 12.68 4.99 4.34
C PHE A 61 12.77 3.48 4.20
N ARG A 62 11.88 2.80 4.90
CA ARG A 62 11.85 1.34 4.88
C ARG A 62 10.41 0.86 4.78
N TYR A 63 10.14 0.05 3.79
CA TYR A 63 8.86 -0.63 3.65
C TYR A 63 9.08 -2.12 3.92
N ILE A 64 8.22 -2.70 4.77
CA ILE A 64 8.27 -4.12 5.08
C ILE A 64 6.90 -4.70 4.76
N GLY A 65 6.84 -5.57 3.76
CA GLY A 65 5.61 -6.24 3.39
C GLY A 65 5.67 -7.71 3.76
N ILE A 66 4.63 -8.18 4.42
CA ILE A 66 4.52 -9.59 4.79
C ILE A 66 3.26 -10.14 4.12
N ASP A 67 3.45 -11.14 3.28
CA ASP A 67 2.34 -11.80 2.61
C ASP A 67 2.24 -13.23 3.12
N ILE A 68 1.10 -13.53 3.71
CA ILE A 68 0.88 -14.85 4.28
C ILE A 68 0.09 -15.67 3.26
N PHE A 69 0.74 -16.69 2.72
CA PHE A 69 0.09 -17.59 1.79
C PHE A 69 -0.58 -18.71 2.56
N ASP A 70 -1.88 -18.86 2.32
CA ASP A 70 -2.64 -19.99 2.80
C ASP A 70 -2.57 -21.08 1.74
N GLU A 71 -2.24 -22.31 2.14
CA GLU A 71 -2.19 -23.42 1.19
C GLU A 71 -3.52 -23.61 0.48
N GLY A 72 -4.63 -23.35 1.16
CA GLY A 72 -5.95 -23.42 0.54
C GLY A 72 -6.11 -22.44 -0.59
N ASP A 73 -5.51 -21.28 -0.49
CA ASP A 73 -5.57 -20.27 -1.54
C ASP A 73 -4.76 -20.67 -2.76
N GLN A 74 -3.64 -21.37 -2.55
CA GLN A 74 -2.83 -21.86 -3.65
C GLN A 74 -3.58 -22.88 -4.49
N TYR A 75 -4.41 -23.69 -3.89
CA TYR A 75 -5.18 -24.72 -4.59
C TYR A 75 -6.43 -24.17 -5.24
N LYS A 76 -6.92 -23.04 -4.81
CA LYS A 76 -8.12 -22.44 -5.39
C LYS A 76 -7.89 -21.92 -6.80
N ASP A 77 -6.67 -21.63 -7.13
CA ASP A 77 -6.31 -21.10 -8.45
C ASP A 77 -6.21 -22.20 -9.50
N GLU A 78 -6.34 -23.45 -9.11
CA GLU A 78 -6.34 -24.58 -10.01
C GLU A 78 -7.76 -24.88 -10.49
#